data_320c2190eb6d7a702e87c1a810b0f63e
#
_entry.id   320c2190eb6d7a702e87c1a810b0f63e
#
_cell.length_a   1.000
_cell.length_b   1.000
_cell.length_c   1.000
_cell.angle_alpha   90.00
_cell.angle_beta   90.00
_cell.angle_gamma   90.00
#
_symmetry.space_group_name_H-M   'P 1'
#
loop_
_entity.id
_entity.type
_entity.pdbx_description
1 polymer ?
#
loop_
_entity_poly.entity_id
_entity_poly.type
_entity_poly.pdbx_seq_one_letter_code
_entity_poly.pdbx_strand_id
1 'polypeptide(L)'
;MIRRAHTSDVPLIKQLVDTYAGKILLEKNLVTLYEAVQEFWVAEHRGVVIGCGALHVLWADLGEVRTVAVDPSVTGRGIGHAIVDQLLRVARELQLQRLFVLTFETEFFGRHGFREIEGTPVTTEVFEEMRRSYDIGVAEFLDLSYVKPNILGNSRMLVVL
;
A
#
# COMPACT_ATOMS: atom_id res chain seq x y z
N MET A 1 7.44 -17.88 -1.27
CA MET A 1 7.61 -17.54 0.17
C MET A 1 7.38 -16.04 0.35
N ILE A 2 6.61 -15.67 1.36
CA ILE A 2 6.41 -14.25 1.74
C ILE A 2 7.31 -13.96 2.94
N ARG A 3 8.13 -12.93 2.84
CA ARG A 3 9.05 -12.52 3.91
C ARG A 3 9.18 -10.99 3.98
N ARG A 4 9.73 -10.49 5.09
CA ARG A 4 10.09 -9.08 5.20
C ARG A 4 11.12 -8.71 4.15
N ALA A 5 11.00 -7.50 3.62
CA ALA A 5 12.00 -6.97 2.70
C ALA A 5 13.30 -6.66 3.45
N HIS A 6 14.41 -6.86 2.74
CA HIS A 6 15.73 -6.40 3.14
C HIS A 6 16.13 -5.19 2.30
N THR A 7 17.12 -4.44 2.74
CA THR A 7 17.61 -3.31 1.95
C THR A 7 18.12 -3.74 0.57
N SER A 8 18.65 -4.96 0.48
CA SER A 8 19.09 -5.54 -0.80
C SER A 8 17.95 -5.80 -1.79
N ASP A 9 16.70 -5.87 -1.32
CA ASP A 9 15.54 -6.05 -2.20
C ASP A 9 15.05 -4.75 -2.85
N VAL A 10 15.45 -3.60 -2.31
CA VAL A 10 14.94 -2.29 -2.74
C VAL A 10 15.10 -2.05 -4.26
N PRO A 11 16.24 -2.36 -4.89
CA PRO A 11 16.34 -2.22 -6.35
C PRO A 11 15.31 -3.05 -7.13
N LEU A 12 14.99 -4.26 -6.67
CA LEU A 12 13.97 -5.11 -7.30
C LEU A 12 12.57 -4.58 -7.03
N ILE A 13 12.30 -4.09 -5.83
CA ILE A 13 11.03 -3.41 -5.51
C ILE A 13 10.85 -2.20 -6.45
N LYS A 14 11.90 -1.40 -6.64
CA LYS A 14 11.88 -0.27 -7.57
C LYS A 14 11.51 -0.71 -8.99
N GLN A 15 12.07 -1.80 -9.48
CA GLN A 15 11.75 -2.34 -10.80
C GLN A 15 10.28 -2.76 -10.91
N LEU A 16 9.73 -3.42 -9.88
CA LEU A 16 8.32 -3.80 -9.83
C LEU A 16 7.42 -2.57 -9.85
N VAL A 17 7.73 -1.57 -9.04
CA VAL A 17 6.96 -0.32 -8.98
C VAL A 17 7.00 0.41 -10.33
N ASP A 18 8.18 0.51 -10.94
CA ASP A 18 8.35 1.20 -12.22
C ASP A 18 7.56 0.55 -13.35
N THR A 19 7.36 -0.76 -13.30
CA THR A 19 6.51 -1.49 -14.26
C THR A 19 5.09 -0.95 -14.30
N TYR A 20 4.59 -0.47 -13.15
CA TYR A 20 3.21 0.01 -12.98
C TYR A 20 3.12 1.52 -12.78
N ALA A 21 4.24 2.22 -12.63
CA ALA A 21 4.26 3.66 -12.36
C ALA A 21 3.59 4.46 -13.48
N GLY A 22 2.76 5.44 -13.09
CA GLY A 22 2.02 6.27 -14.02
C GLY A 22 0.80 5.59 -14.66
N LYS A 23 0.61 4.29 -14.40
CA LYS A 23 -0.54 3.50 -14.87
C LYS A 23 -1.47 3.19 -13.71
N ILE A 24 -1.06 2.30 -12.81
CA ILE A 24 -1.84 1.88 -11.65
C ILE A 24 -1.15 2.17 -10.31
N LEU A 25 0.12 2.55 -10.32
CA LEU A 25 0.87 2.96 -9.13
C LEU A 25 1.49 4.33 -9.35
N LEU A 26 1.66 5.08 -8.26
CA LEU A 26 2.44 6.30 -8.25
C LEU A 26 3.92 5.96 -8.27
N GLU A 27 4.70 6.79 -8.99
CA GLU A 27 6.14 6.65 -9.01
C GLU A 27 6.74 6.86 -7.62
N LYS A 28 7.75 6.04 -7.29
CA LYS A 28 8.52 6.18 -6.06
C LYS A 28 10.00 6.19 -6.39
N ASN A 29 10.75 7.08 -5.73
CA ASN A 29 12.20 7.12 -5.90
C ASN A 29 12.90 6.15 -4.93
N LEU A 30 14.19 5.85 -5.20
CA LEU A 30 14.96 4.90 -4.41
C LEU A 30 15.07 5.30 -2.94
N VAL A 31 15.31 6.57 -2.65
CA VAL A 31 15.49 7.02 -1.25
C VAL A 31 14.22 6.79 -0.44
N THR A 32 13.06 7.07 -1.02
CA THR A 32 11.78 6.83 -0.37
C THR A 32 11.57 5.33 -0.07
N LEU A 33 11.95 4.46 -1.01
CA LEU A 33 11.85 3.01 -0.82
C LEU A 33 12.82 2.51 0.26
N TYR A 34 14.05 3.02 0.31
CA TYR A 34 14.98 2.67 1.39
C TYR A 34 14.47 3.13 2.75
N GLU A 35 13.94 4.34 2.85
CA GLU A 35 13.38 4.84 4.10
C GLU A 35 12.18 4.03 4.59
N ALA A 36 11.41 3.47 3.67
CA ALA A 36 10.19 2.70 3.95
C ALA A 36 10.41 1.18 3.95
N VAL A 37 11.64 0.69 3.84
CA VAL A 37 11.90 -0.75 3.66
C VAL A 37 11.30 -1.64 4.75
N GLN A 38 11.22 -1.14 5.98
CA GLN A 38 10.65 -1.89 7.10
C GLN A 38 9.14 -2.13 6.95
N GLU A 39 8.46 -1.36 6.13
CA GLU A 39 7.03 -1.51 5.85
C GLU A 39 6.76 -2.56 4.78
N PHE A 40 7.78 -2.94 4.00
CA PHE A 40 7.64 -3.82 2.84
C PHE A 40 7.74 -5.30 3.18
N TRP A 41 6.90 -6.06 2.51
CA TRP A 41 6.98 -7.51 2.41
C TRP A 41 7.15 -7.89 0.95
N VAL A 42 7.90 -8.95 0.70
CA VAL A 42 8.19 -9.43 -0.65
C VAL A 42 7.78 -10.88 -0.79
N ALA A 43 7.36 -11.22 -2.01
CA ALA A 43 7.19 -12.60 -2.44
C ALA A 43 8.46 -13.02 -3.16
N GLU A 44 9.08 -14.09 -2.69
CA GLU A 44 10.32 -14.64 -3.26
C GLU A 44 10.07 -16.05 -3.78
N HIS A 45 10.58 -16.32 -4.97
CA HIS A 45 10.59 -17.65 -5.56
C HIS A 45 11.98 -17.95 -6.10
N ARG A 46 12.62 -19.02 -5.59
CA ARG A 46 13.97 -19.44 -6.00
C ARG A 46 15.00 -18.31 -5.92
N GLY A 47 14.96 -17.53 -4.85
CA GLY A 47 15.88 -16.42 -4.62
C GLY A 47 15.58 -15.15 -5.40
N VAL A 48 14.48 -15.11 -6.17
CA VAL A 48 14.07 -13.94 -6.95
C VAL A 48 12.83 -13.31 -6.35
N VAL A 49 12.85 -11.99 -6.14
CA VAL A 49 11.69 -11.23 -5.71
C VAL A 49 10.74 -11.06 -6.90
N ILE A 50 9.53 -11.56 -6.75
CA ILE A 50 8.50 -11.54 -7.80
C ILE A 50 7.26 -10.71 -7.44
N GLY A 51 7.23 -10.16 -6.25
CA GLY A 51 6.14 -9.30 -5.81
C GLY A 51 6.50 -8.57 -4.53
N CYS A 52 5.81 -7.48 -4.27
CA CYS A 52 5.97 -6.66 -3.07
C CYS A 52 4.66 -6.03 -2.64
N GLY A 53 4.64 -5.54 -1.40
CA GLY A 53 3.57 -4.73 -0.85
C GLY A 53 4.00 -4.13 0.47
N ALA A 54 3.40 -3.02 0.85
CA ALA A 54 3.76 -2.30 2.06
C ALA A 54 2.52 -2.00 2.91
N LEU A 55 2.75 -1.95 4.22
CA LEU A 55 1.77 -1.47 5.20
C LEU A 55 2.34 -0.26 5.90
N HIS A 56 1.66 0.87 5.77
CA HIS A 56 2.02 2.12 6.42
C HIS A 56 0.99 2.48 7.49
N VAL A 57 1.45 2.76 8.70
CA VAL A 57 0.57 3.19 9.79
C VAL A 57 0.20 4.65 9.60
N LEU A 58 -1.09 4.94 9.57
CA LEU A 58 -1.62 6.31 9.44
C LEU A 58 -1.99 6.90 10.79
N TRP A 59 -2.58 6.11 11.67
CA TRP A 59 -3.02 6.50 13.01
C TRP A 59 -3.07 5.28 13.92
N ALA A 60 -3.43 5.48 15.18
CA ALA A 60 -3.46 4.43 16.19
C ALA A 60 -4.25 3.18 15.78
N ASP A 61 -5.33 3.37 15.01
CA ASP A 61 -6.25 2.31 14.61
C ASP A 61 -6.35 2.14 13.09
N LEU A 62 -5.55 2.88 12.32
CA LEU A 62 -5.69 2.99 10.87
C LEU A 62 -4.35 2.82 10.17
N GLY A 63 -4.30 1.98 9.16
CA GLY A 63 -3.16 1.82 8.27
C GLY A 63 -3.55 1.92 6.81
N GLU A 64 -2.55 1.90 5.94
CA GLU A 64 -2.74 1.92 4.50
C GLU A 64 -1.93 0.81 3.85
N VAL A 65 -2.58 0.05 2.97
CA VAL A 65 -1.90 -0.88 2.07
C VAL A 65 -1.40 -0.09 0.88
N ARG A 66 -0.11 -0.18 0.62
CA ARG A 66 0.59 0.58 -0.43
C ARG A 66 1.41 -0.32 -1.33
N THR A 67 1.56 0.09 -2.57
CA THR A 67 2.63 -0.38 -3.47
C THR A 67 2.61 -1.89 -3.64
N VAL A 68 1.40 -2.47 -3.79
CA VAL A 68 1.26 -3.88 -4.12
C VAL A 68 1.54 -4.05 -5.61
N ALA A 69 2.58 -4.79 -5.93
CA ALA A 69 3.00 -5.04 -7.30
C ALA A 69 3.51 -6.47 -7.44
N VAL A 70 3.11 -7.14 -8.52
CA VAL A 70 3.55 -8.49 -8.86
C VAL A 70 4.17 -8.46 -10.24
N ASP A 71 5.26 -9.19 -10.44
CA ASP A 71 5.89 -9.34 -11.75
C ASP A 71 4.84 -9.77 -12.77
N PRO A 72 4.69 -9.04 -13.90
CA PRO A 72 3.68 -9.38 -14.91
C PRO A 72 3.77 -10.81 -15.46
N SER A 73 4.97 -11.40 -15.46
CA SER A 73 5.17 -12.76 -15.97
C SER A 73 4.56 -13.85 -15.08
N VAL A 74 4.21 -13.53 -13.83
CA VAL A 74 3.68 -14.47 -12.85
C VAL A 74 2.34 -14.04 -12.25
N THR A 75 1.66 -13.09 -12.85
CA THR A 75 0.32 -12.68 -12.43
C THR A 75 -0.69 -13.83 -12.59
N GLY A 76 -1.79 -13.76 -11.83
CA GLY A 76 -2.84 -14.80 -11.87
C GLY A 76 -2.53 -16.06 -11.05
N ARG A 77 -1.44 -16.06 -10.28
CA ARG A 77 -1.02 -17.20 -9.45
C ARG A 77 -1.29 -17.00 -7.94
N GLY A 78 -2.04 -15.98 -7.58
CA GLY A 78 -2.38 -15.70 -6.18
C GLY A 78 -1.29 -15.01 -5.38
N ILE A 79 -0.21 -14.56 -6.00
CA ILE A 79 0.92 -13.92 -5.31
C ILE A 79 0.49 -12.61 -4.66
N GLY A 80 -0.27 -11.78 -5.38
CA GLY A 80 -0.80 -10.53 -4.83
C GLY A 80 -1.72 -10.76 -3.63
N HIS A 81 -2.58 -11.79 -3.71
CA HIS A 81 -3.43 -12.18 -2.58
C HIS A 81 -2.62 -12.61 -1.37
N ALA A 82 -1.58 -13.40 -1.57
CA ALA A 82 -0.70 -13.85 -0.48
C ALA A 82 0.01 -12.67 0.19
N ILE A 83 0.45 -11.68 -0.59
CA ILE A 83 1.05 -10.45 -0.05
C ILE A 83 0.03 -9.67 0.78
N VAL A 84 -1.17 -9.43 0.26
CA VAL A 84 -2.21 -8.69 0.99
C VAL A 84 -2.62 -9.45 2.27
N ASP A 85 -2.76 -10.76 2.21
CA ASP A 85 -3.04 -11.57 3.40
C ASP A 85 -1.98 -11.38 4.48
N GLN A 86 -0.70 -11.30 4.10
CA GLN A 86 0.37 -11.03 5.04
C GLN A 86 0.27 -9.62 5.64
N LEU A 87 -0.05 -8.61 4.82
CA LEU A 87 -0.22 -7.24 5.31
C LEU A 87 -1.40 -7.15 6.28
N LEU A 88 -2.51 -7.85 6.02
CA LEU A 88 -3.65 -7.93 6.93
C LEU A 88 -3.25 -8.57 8.27
N ARG A 89 -2.41 -9.62 8.22
CA ARG A 89 -1.90 -10.25 9.43
C ARG A 89 -1.05 -9.28 10.26
N VAL A 90 -0.13 -8.59 9.61
CA VAL A 90 0.71 -7.57 10.28
C VAL A 90 -0.14 -6.45 10.87
N ALA A 91 -1.17 -6.02 10.16
CA ALA A 91 -2.08 -5.00 10.66
C ALA A 91 -2.77 -5.44 11.96
N ARG A 92 -3.20 -6.70 12.03
CA ARG A 92 -3.78 -7.25 13.27
C ARG A 92 -2.76 -7.35 14.40
N GLU A 93 -1.54 -7.75 14.10
CA GLU A 93 -0.44 -7.79 15.08
C GLU A 93 -0.15 -6.40 15.65
N LEU A 94 -0.25 -5.35 14.83
CA LEU A 94 -0.11 -3.96 15.25
C LEU A 94 -1.36 -3.42 15.95
N GLN A 95 -2.43 -4.20 16.04
CA GLN A 95 -3.72 -3.82 16.62
C GLN A 95 -4.43 -2.71 15.85
N LEU A 96 -4.17 -2.60 14.56
CA LEU A 96 -4.93 -1.72 13.68
C LEU A 96 -6.34 -2.29 13.50
N GLN A 97 -7.33 -1.41 13.41
CA GLN A 97 -8.73 -1.80 13.28
C GLN A 97 -9.25 -1.63 11.85
N ARG A 98 -8.61 -0.77 11.06
CA ARG A 98 -9.03 -0.46 9.71
C ARG A 98 -7.83 -0.31 8.79
N LEU A 99 -7.99 -0.67 7.53
CA LEU A 99 -7.00 -0.41 6.49
C LEU A 99 -7.64 0.31 5.31
N PHE A 100 -6.95 1.32 4.84
CA PHE A 100 -7.26 2.07 3.63
C PHE A 100 -6.39 1.59 2.47
N VAL A 101 -6.91 1.69 1.26
CA VAL A 101 -6.15 1.51 0.02
C VAL A 101 -6.66 2.46 -1.04
N LEU A 102 -5.76 2.99 -1.83
CA LEU A 102 -6.06 3.74 -3.05
C LEU A 102 -5.70 2.87 -4.23
N THR A 103 -6.69 2.43 -5.04
CA THR A 103 -6.48 1.39 -6.03
C THR A 103 -7.40 1.49 -7.24
N PHE A 104 -6.95 0.94 -8.38
CA PHE A 104 -7.80 0.61 -9.51
C PHE A 104 -8.41 -0.79 -9.39
N GLU A 105 -7.83 -1.65 -8.56
CA GLU A 105 -8.13 -3.08 -8.48
C GLU A 105 -9.23 -3.33 -7.44
N THR A 106 -10.41 -2.77 -7.67
CA THR A 106 -11.53 -2.83 -6.73
C THR A 106 -12.04 -4.24 -6.50
N GLU A 107 -12.05 -5.09 -7.53
CA GLU A 107 -12.43 -6.48 -7.40
C GLU A 107 -11.41 -7.27 -6.57
N PHE A 108 -10.12 -7.05 -6.85
CA PHE A 108 -9.03 -7.70 -6.12
C PHE A 108 -9.11 -7.39 -4.61
N PHE A 109 -9.18 -6.11 -4.25
CA PHE A 109 -9.30 -5.71 -2.84
C PHE A 109 -10.67 -6.05 -2.25
N GLY A 110 -11.72 -6.05 -3.05
CA GLY A 110 -13.04 -6.49 -2.62
C GLY A 110 -13.04 -7.92 -2.08
N ARG A 111 -12.23 -8.81 -2.64
CA ARG A 111 -12.06 -10.19 -2.17
C ARG A 111 -11.41 -10.27 -0.79
N HIS A 112 -10.72 -9.24 -0.36
CA HIS A 112 -10.14 -9.12 0.98
C HIS A 112 -11.05 -8.35 1.95
N GLY A 113 -12.28 -8.03 1.55
CA GLY A 113 -13.25 -7.34 2.38
C GLY A 113 -13.23 -5.82 2.29
N PHE A 114 -12.37 -5.25 1.45
CA PHE A 114 -12.36 -3.79 1.23
C PHE A 114 -13.63 -3.35 0.50
N ARG A 115 -14.14 -2.19 0.88
CA ARG A 115 -15.30 -1.56 0.24
C ARG A 115 -14.97 -0.12 -0.12
N GLU A 116 -15.55 0.36 -1.21
CA GLU A 116 -15.39 1.76 -1.63
C GLU A 116 -15.96 2.70 -0.57
N ILE A 117 -15.25 3.80 -0.33
CA ILE A 117 -15.66 4.86 0.57
C ILE A 117 -15.54 6.21 -0.12
N GLU A 118 -16.29 7.18 0.40
CA GLU A 118 -16.12 8.59 0.08
C GLU A 118 -15.64 9.32 1.34
N GLY A 119 -14.86 10.40 1.15
CA GLY A 119 -14.38 11.22 2.25
C GLY A 119 -13.23 10.57 3.03
N THR A 120 -12.96 11.15 4.18
CA THR A 120 -11.85 10.78 5.07
C THR A 120 -12.42 10.32 6.41
N PRO A 121 -12.35 9.01 6.75
CA PRO A 121 -13.06 8.44 7.89
C PRO A 121 -12.28 8.63 9.21
N VAL A 122 -11.96 9.87 9.56
CA VAL A 122 -11.30 10.25 10.81
C VAL A 122 -11.99 11.46 11.42
N THR A 123 -11.81 11.67 12.72
CA THR A 123 -12.34 12.85 13.41
C THR A 123 -11.58 14.11 12.98
N THR A 124 -12.17 15.28 13.22
CA THR A 124 -11.53 16.56 12.91
C THR A 124 -10.18 16.69 13.63
N GLU A 125 -10.09 16.28 14.87
CA GLU A 125 -8.86 16.35 15.67
C GLU A 125 -7.76 15.46 15.08
N VAL A 126 -8.11 14.25 14.68
CA VAL A 126 -7.17 13.32 14.04
C VAL A 126 -6.73 13.85 12.67
N PHE A 127 -7.66 14.38 11.88
CA PHE A 127 -7.36 15.00 10.59
C PHE A 127 -6.33 16.12 10.73
N GLU A 128 -6.54 17.04 11.67
CA GLU A 128 -5.62 18.16 11.91
C GLU A 128 -4.23 17.69 12.35
N GLU A 129 -4.15 16.63 13.15
CA GLU A 129 -2.87 16.06 13.55
C GLU A 129 -2.15 15.37 12.37
N MET A 130 -2.90 14.60 11.57
CA MET A 130 -2.35 13.91 10.40
C MET A 130 -1.82 14.86 9.32
N ARG A 131 -2.37 16.07 9.21
CA ARG A 131 -1.89 17.09 8.26
C ARG A 131 -0.43 17.48 8.48
N ARG A 132 0.12 17.21 9.65
CA ARG A 132 1.54 17.49 9.98
C ARG A 132 2.51 16.48 9.37
N SER A 133 2.01 15.38 8.81
CA SER A 133 2.86 14.39 8.17
C SER A 133 3.50 14.95 6.90
N TYR A 134 4.77 14.60 6.67
CA TYR A 134 5.45 14.87 5.41
C TYR A 134 5.22 13.78 4.36
N ASP A 135 4.55 12.68 4.73
CA ASP A 135 4.28 11.58 3.84
C ASP A 135 3.22 11.94 2.80
N ILE A 136 3.52 11.77 1.53
CA ILE A 136 2.59 12.12 0.44
C ILE A 136 1.35 11.23 0.43
N GLY A 137 1.47 9.97 0.82
CA GLY A 137 0.32 9.06 0.92
C GLY A 137 -0.65 9.46 2.02
N VAL A 138 -0.16 10.02 3.14
CA VAL A 138 -1.03 10.60 4.17
C VAL A 138 -1.80 11.79 3.59
N ALA A 139 -1.15 12.67 2.84
CA ALA A 139 -1.80 13.80 2.20
C ALA A 139 -2.86 13.33 1.19
N GLU A 140 -2.61 12.27 0.44
CA GLU A 140 -3.57 11.66 -0.48
C GLU A 140 -4.77 11.06 0.28
N PHE A 141 -4.53 10.36 1.39
CA PHE A 141 -5.61 9.85 2.25
C PHE A 141 -6.51 10.98 2.75
N LEU A 142 -5.92 12.08 3.19
CA LEU A 142 -6.65 13.25 3.67
C LEU A 142 -7.29 14.06 2.55
N ASP A 143 -6.98 13.77 1.30
CA ASP A 143 -7.46 14.49 0.12
C ASP A 143 -7.13 15.99 0.17
N LEU A 144 -5.88 16.30 0.56
CA LEU A 144 -5.41 17.68 0.69
C LEU A 144 -5.24 18.33 -0.67
N SER A 145 -5.56 19.63 -0.76
CA SER A 145 -5.64 20.36 -2.03
C SER A 145 -4.31 20.49 -2.79
N TYR A 146 -3.17 20.36 -2.11
CA TYR A 146 -1.86 20.46 -2.75
C TYR A 146 -1.39 19.13 -3.40
N VAL A 147 -2.00 18.00 -3.07
CA VAL A 147 -1.77 16.76 -3.80
C VAL A 147 -2.66 16.77 -5.03
N LYS A 148 -2.18 16.19 -6.12
CA LYS A 148 -3.01 16.01 -7.30
C LYS A 148 -4.02 14.90 -6.99
N PRO A 149 -5.29 15.24 -6.74
CA PRO A 149 -6.24 14.23 -6.28
C PRO A 149 -6.50 13.25 -7.41
N ASN A 150 -6.24 11.99 -7.13
CA ASN A 150 -6.70 10.87 -7.94
C ASN A 150 -6.58 11.07 -9.45
N ILE A 151 -5.47 11.66 -9.92
CA ILE A 151 -5.24 11.89 -11.34
C ILE A 151 -5.21 10.61 -12.16
N LEU A 152 -4.99 9.47 -11.49
CA LEU A 152 -5.03 8.14 -12.09
C LEU A 152 -6.43 7.53 -12.09
N GLY A 153 -7.42 8.13 -11.43
CA GLY A 153 -8.78 7.61 -11.34
C GLY A 153 -8.96 6.48 -10.33
N ASN A 154 -8.10 6.41 -9.29
CA ASN A 154 -8.15 5.36 -8.28
C ASN A 154 -9.41 5.45 -7.42
N SER A 155 -9.93 4.29 -7.01
CA SER A 155 -10.97 4.20 -5.98
C SER A 155 -10.36 4.21 -4.59
N ARG A 156 -11.09 4.81 -3.65
CA ARG A 156 -10.77 4.84 -2.22
C ARG A 156 -11.51 3.69 -1.56
N MET A 157 -10.80 2.82 -0.89
CA MET A 157 -11.39 1.63 -0.28
C MET A 157 -10.94 1.46 1.17
N LEU A 158 -11.79 0.86 1.99
CA LEU A 158 -11.55 0.60 3.41
C LEU A 158 -12.01 -0.80 3.78
N VAL A 159 -11.26 -1.46 4.66
CA VAL A 159 -11.67 -2.68 5.33
C VAL A 159 -11.63 -2.48 6.83
N VAL A 160 -12.63 -3.04 7.53
CA VAL A 160 -12.65 -3.16 8.98
C VAL A 160 -12.17 -4.56 9.34
N LEU A 161 -11.11 -4.63 10.12
CA LEU A 161 -10.46 -5.89 10.48
C LEU A 161 -11.20 -6.65 11.58
#